data_8f6d440554e63d7cd4ee31ae2db631ca
#
_entry.id   8f6d440554e63d7cd4ee31ae2db631ca
#
_cell.length_a   1.000
_cell.length_b   1.000
_cell.length_c   1.000
_cell.angle_alpha   90.00
_cell.angle_beta   90.00
_cell.angle_gamma   90.00
#
_symmetry.space_group_name_H-M   'P 1'
#
loop_
_entity.id
_entity.type
_entity.pdbx_description
1 polymer ?
#
loop_
_entity_poly.entity_id
_entity_poly.type
_entity_poly.pdbx_seq_one_letter_code
_entity_poly.pdbx_strand_id
1 'polypeptide(L)'
;MADKKLINVKVRDTENVLYEGEIDRISSFNQVGPFDIYPMHANFISIINTKVTLYNKKEKVKELTFEQAVMKVKKDIAHIYLGVEMFLIEDEDTEKDKKVSAKK
;
A
#
# COMPACT_ATOMS: atom_id res chain seq x y z
N MET A 1 -0.57 18.76 23.04
CA MET A 1 0.28 17.96 22.31
C MET A 1 -0.12 17.88 20.85
N ALA A 2 0.84 17.74 20.04
CA ALA A 2 0.54 17.70 18.62
C ALA A 2 -0.21 16.44 18.27
N ASP A 3 -1.09 16.56 17.33
CA ASP A 3 -1.79 15.42 16.84
C ASP A 3 -0.83 14.50 16.14
N LYS A 4 -0.96 13.23 16.42
CA LYS A 4 -0.16 12.25 15.74
C LYS A 4 -0.72 12.03 14.34
N LYS A 5 0.14 12.08 13.36
CA LYS A 5 -0.26 11.74 12.01
C LYS A 5 -0.25 10.23 11.84
N LEU A 6 -1.21 9.75 11.08
CA LEU A 6 -1.34 8.32 10.83
C LEU A 6 -1.55 8.08 9.36
N ILE A 7 -1.31 6.84 8.96
CA ILE A 7 -1.55 6.41 7.59
C ILE A 7 -2.79 5.53 7.61
N ASN A 8 -3.73 5.82 6.74
CA ASN A 8 -4.88 4.94 6.55
C ASN A 8 -4.49 3.86 5.56
N VAL A 9 -4.54 2.62 6.00
CA VAL A 9 -4.10 1.49 5.19
C VAL A 9 -5.24 0.57 4.88
N LYS A 10 -5.31 0.15 3.64
CA LYS A 10 -6.21 -0.91 3.23
C LYS A 10 -5.41 -1.94 2.46
N VAL A 11 -5.42 -3.17 2.94
CA VAL A 11 -4.77 -4.29 2.28
C VAL A 11 -5.84 -5.22 1.77
N ARG A 12 -5.77 -5.57 0.50
CA ARG A 12 -6.79 -6.42 -0.08
C ARG A 12 -6.23 -7.33 -1.15
N ASP A 13 -6.92 -8.42 -1.37
CA ASP A 13 -6.66 -9.23 -2.54
C ASP A 13 -7.83 -9.04 -3.51
N THR A 14 -7.98 -9.95 -4.47
CA THR A 14 -9.00 -9.76 -5.48
C THR A 14 -10.41 -9.93 -4.95
N GLU A 15 -10.57 -10.51 -3.77
CA GLU A 15 -11.90 -10.82 -3.27
C GLU A 15 -12.22 -10.19 -1.93
N ASN A 16 -11.21 -9.97 -1.10
CA ASN A 16 -11.47 -9.57 0.28
C ASN A 16 -10.55 -8.45 0.72
N VAL A 17 -11.05 -7.68 1.67
CA VAL A 17 -10.21 -6.75 2.41
C VAL A 17 -9.56 -7.54 3.54
N LEU A 18 -8.24 -7.56 3.58
CA LEU A 18 -7.50 -8.35 4.55
C LEU A 18 -7.17 -7.54 5.80
N TYR A 19 -7.08 -6.24 5.66
CA TYR A 19 -6.80 -5.36 6.79
C TYR A 19 -7.21 -3.94 6.42
N GLU A 20 -7.72 -3.22 7.38
CA GLU A 20 -8.05 -1.81 7.19
C GLU A 20 -7.92 -1.12 8.53
N GLY A 21 -7.18 -0.02 8.58
CA GLY A 21 -7.01 0.69 9.83
C GLY A 21 -5.99 1.80 9.70
N GLU A 22 -5.73 2.44 10.82
CA GLU A 22 -4.75 3.52 10.88
C GLU A 22 -3.50 3.04 11.60
N ILE A 23 -2.35 3.36 11.03
CA ILE A 23 -1.07 2.92 11.58
C ILE A 23 -0.08 4.06 11.42
N ASP A 24 1.08 3.90 12.06
CA ASP A 24 2.10 4.95 11.96
C ASP A 24 3.37 4.51 11.24
N ARG A 25 3.45 3.26 10.78
CA ARG A 25 4.59 2.83 9.99
C ARG A 25 4.25 1.58 9.19
N ILE A 26 4.70 1.56 7.94
CA ILE A 26 4.62 0.38 7.11
C ILE A 26 6.04 -0.03 6.76
N SER A 27 6.37 -1.29 6.99
CA SER A 27 7.67 -1.83 6.61
C SER A 27 7.49 -2.90 5.58
N SER A 28 8.31 -2.90 4.56
CA SER A 28 8.22 -3.92 3.51
C SER A 28 9.55 -4.00 2.78
N PHE A 29 9.54 -4.70 1.67
CA PHE A 29 10.72 -4.89 0.82
C PHE A 29 10.34 -4.63 -0.62
N ASN A 30 11.24 -4.04 -1.36
CA ASN A 30 11.08 -3.97 -2.80
C ASN A 30 12.40 -4.38 -3.44
N GLN A 31 12.53 -4.14 -4.73
CA GLN A 31 13.70 -4.57 -5.46
C GLN A 31 14.99 -3.95 -4.91
N VAL A 32 14.88 -2.77 -4.35
CA VAL A 32 16.05 -2.07 -3.80
C VAL A 32 16.43 -2.64 -2.43
N GLY A 33 15.47 -3.13 -1.68
CA GLY A 33 15.71 -3.67 -0.35
C GLY A 33 14.62 -3.30 0.61
N PRO A 34 14.90 -3.42 1.91
CA PRO A 34 13.90 -3.07 2.92
C PRO A 34 13.67 -1.57 2.99
N PHE A 35 12.46 -1.20 3.36
CA PHE A 35 12.12 0.22 3.49
C PHE A 35 10.98 0.39 4.47
N ASP A 36 10.85 1.61 4.98
CA ASP A 36 9.75 1.99 5.87
C ASP A 36 9.05 3.20 5.29
N ILE A 37 7.73 3.24 5.49
CA ILE A 37 6.91 4.40 5.14
C ILE A 37 6.32 4.96 6.42
N TYR A 38 6.51 6.25 6.63
CA TYR A 38 5.96 6.96 7.78
C TYR A 38 4.90 7.96 7.33
N PRO A 39 4.07 8.44 8.25
CA PRO A 39 3.09 9.46 7.87
C PRO A 39 3.76 10.68 7.25
N MET A 40 3.05 11.33 6.35
CA MET A 40 3.54 12.51 5.64
C MET A 40 4.67 12.19 4.68
N HIS A 41 4.78 10.92 4.32
CA HIS A 41 5.73 10.50 3.31
C HIS A 41 5.26 11.00 1.95
N ALA A 42 6.21 11.25 1.06
CA ALA A 42 5.86 11.64 -0.30
C ALA A 42 5.08 10.53 -0.99
N ASN A 43 4.37 10.90 -2.02
CA ASN A 43 3.63 9.90 -2.80
C ASN A 43 4.59 8.81 -3.28
N PHE A 44 4.11 7.58 -3.29
CA PHE A 44 4.99 6.44 -3.50
C PHE A 44 4.18 5.31 -4.12
N ILE A 45 4.78 4.62 -5.07
CA ILE A 45 4.19 3.41 -5.60
C ILE A 45 5.32 2.45 -5.89
N SER A 46 5.14 1.19 -5.51
CA SER A 46 6.19 0.20 -5.68
C SER A 46 5.60 -1.19 -5.68
N ILE A 47 6.27 -2.07 -6.41
CA ILE A 47 6.01 -3.50 -6.27
C ILE A 47 6.80 -3.94 -5.05
N ILE A 48 6.11 -4.56 -4.12
CA ILE A 48 6.73 -5.07 -2.90
C ILE A 48 6.72 -6.58 -2.92
N ASN A 49 7.60 -7.17 -2.15
CA ASN A 49 7.71 -8.63 -2.12
C ASN A 49 7.97 -9.09 -0.71
N THR A 50 7.83 -10.39 -0.50
CA THR A 50 8.12 -11.07 0.75
C THR A 50 7.06 -10.82 1.80
N LYS A 51 6.93 -9.60 2.30
CA LYS A 51 5.94 -9.34 3.32
C LYS A 51 5.77 -7.85 3.54
N VAL A 52 4.67 -7.50 4.17
CA VAL A 52 4.43 -6.16 4.65
C VAL A 52 4.08 -6.27 6.13
N THR A 53 4.65 -5.38 6.92
CA THR A 53 4.40 -5.34 8.35
C THR A 53 3.87 -3.96 8.72
N LEU A 54 2.78 -3.93 9.45
CA LEU A 54 2.12 -2.69 9.84
C LEU A 54 2.33 -2.49 11.33
N TYR A 55 2.77 -1.29 11.70
CA TYR A 55 3.09 -0.97 13.08
C TYR A 55 2.28 0.22 13.57
N ASN A 56 1.93 0.17 14.84
CA ASN A 56 1.32 1.29 15.50
C ASN A 56 1.91 1.38 16.88
N LYS A 57 2.50 2.54 17.21
CA LYS A 57 3.12 2.76 18.51
C LYS A 57 4.16 1.69 18.79
N LYS A 58 4.98 1.40 17.78
CA LYS A 58 6.09 0.46 17.86
C LYS A 58 5.67 -0.99 18.01
N GLU A 59 4.38 -1.26 17.92
CA GLU A 59 3.91 -2.64 17.99
C GLU A 59 3.43 -3.10 16.64
N LYS A 60 3.73 -4.34 16.33
CA LYS A 60 3.28 -4.93 15.09
C LYS A 60 1.79 -5.25 15.22
N VAL A 61 0.96 -4.63 14.38
CA VAL A 61 -0.46 -4.87 14.43
C VAL A 61 -0.91 -5.86 13.36
N LYS A 62 -0.12 -6.02 12.30
CA LYS A 62 -0.46 -6.97 11.25
C LYS A 62 0.77 -7.26 10.41
N GLU A 63 0.89 -8.49 9.97
CA GLU A 63 1.95 -8.87 9.06
C GLU A 63 1.37 -9.83 8.05
N LEU A 64 1.64 -9.57 6.78
CA LEU A 64 1.15 -10.40 5.69
C LEU A 64 2.31 -10.78 4.80
N THR A 65 2.34 -12.05 4.41
CA THR A 65 3.39 -12.54 3.51
C THR A 65 2.78 -12.84 2.15
N PHE A 66 3.60 -12.72 1.12
CA PHE A 66 3.16 -12.91 -0.25
C PHE A 66 4.38 -12.97 -1.15
N GLU A 67 4.19 -13.38 -2.39
CA GLU A 67 5.27 -13.31 -3.35
C GLU A 67 5.46 -11.88 -3.81
N GLN A 68 4.39 -11.28 -4.24
CA GLN A 68 4.43 -9.94 -4.80
C GLN A 68 3.13 -9.23 -4.53
N ALA A 69 3.21 -7.93 -4.32
CA ALA A 69 2.05 -7.09 -4.13
C ALA A 69 2.40 -5.71 -4.64
N VAL A 70 1.43 -4.84 -4.72
CA VAL A 70 1.67 -3.46 -5.11
C VAL A 70 1.24 -2.56 -3.98
N MET A 71 2.11 -1.63 -3.62
CA MET A 71 1.80 -0.64 -2.58
C MET A 71 1.75 0.73 -3.22
N LYS A 72 0.69 1.45 -2.93
CA LYS A 72 0.51 2.81 -3.42
C LYS A 72 0.17 3.70 -2.24
N VAL A 73 0.95 4.74 -2.02
CA VAL A 73 0.74 5.67 -0.92
C VAL A 73 0.57 7.05 -1.49
N LYS A 74 -0.49 7.73 -1.07
CA LYS A 74 -0.78 9.06 -1.54
C LYS A 74 -1.54 9.79 -0.44
N LYS A 75 -1.00 10.92 0.01
CA LYS A 75 -1.67 11.76 1.01
C LYS A 75 -2.07 10.96 2.25
N ASP A 76 -1.13 10.15 2.73
CA ASP A 76 -1.32 9.34 3.93
C ASP A 76 -2.43 8.30 3.82
N ILE A 77 -2.72 7.89 2.59
CA ILE A 77 -3.60 6.77 2.33
C ILE A 77 -2.79 5.74 1.58
N ALA A 78 -2.71 4.55 2.14
CA ALA A 78 -1.93 3.47 1.55
C ALA A 78 -2.85 2.34 1.12
N HIS A 79 -2.71 1.93 -0.12
CA HIS A 79 -3.41 0.78 -0.66
C HIS A 79 -2.38 -0.29 -0.97
N ILE A 80 -2.63 -1.49 -0.50
CA ILE A 80 -1.76 -2.62 -0.78
C ILE A 80 -2.62 -3.69 -1.43
N TYR A 81 -2.22 -4.10 -2.62
CA TYR A 81 -2.99 -5.03 -3.44
C TYR A 81 -2.21 -6.31 -3.64
N LEU A 82 -2.76 -7.42 -3.15
CA LEU A 82 -2.17 -8.74 -3.29
C LEU A 82 -2.86 -9.49 -4.41
N GLY A 83 -2.07 -10.16 -5.22
CA GLY A 83 -2.62 -11.03 -6.25
C GLY A 83 -3.37 -10.32 -7.35
N VAL A 84 -3.10 -9.04 -7.54
CA VAL A 84 -3.80 -8.23 -8.51
C VAL A 84 -2.86 -7.91 -9.66
N GLU A 85 -3.40 -7.90 -10.87
CA GLU A 85 -2.61 -7.51 -12.03
C GLU A 85 -2.30 -6.03 -11.97
N MET A 86 -1.12 -5.68 -12.43
CA MET A 86 -0.67 -4.30 -12.38
C MET A 86 -1.61 -3.35 -13.13
N PHE A 87 -2.14 -3.80 -14.25
CA PHE A 87 -2.98 -2.91 -15.03
C PHE A 87 -4.28 -2.55 -14.30
N LEU A 88 -4.74 -3.40 -13.41
CA LEU A 88 -5.95 -3.06 -12.65
C LEU A 88 -5.71 -1.87 -11.74
N ILE A 89 -4.51 -1.79 -11.21
CA ILE A 89 -4.17 -0.68 -10.34
C ILE A 89 -4.08 0.60 -11.13
N GLU A 90 -3.55 0.53 -12.33
CA GLU A 90 -3.48 1.70 -13.18
C GLU A 90 -4.85 2.21 -13.55
N ASP A 91 -5.75 1.32 -13.87
CA ASP A 91 -7.11 1.73 -14.19
C ASP A 91 -7.75 2.45 -13.03
N GLU A 92 -7.56 1.90 -11.87
CA GLU A 92 -8.12 2.47 -10.67
C GLU A 92 -7.57 3.86 -10.41
N ASP A 93 -6.30 4.02 -10.69
CA ASP A 93 -5.61 5.26 -10.41
C ASP A 93 -6.01 6.36 -11.37
N THR A 94 -6.17 6.02 -12.63
CA THR A 94 -6.41 7.06 -13.61
C THR A 94 -7.85 7.45 -13.68
N GLU A 95 -8.55 6.69 -13.52
CA GLU A 95 -9.81 7.05 -13.64
C GLU A 95 -10.16 7.55 -14.83
N LYS A 96 -9.73 7.51 -15.44
CA LYS A 96 -9.89 7.83 -16.34
C LYS A 96 -9.50 7.97 -17.34
N ASP A 97 -8.73 7.84 -17.53
CA ASP A 97 -8.22 7.92 -18.52
C ASP A 97 -8.03 7.25 -19.30
N LYS A 98 -7.93 6.97 -19.08
CA LYS A 98 -7.79 6.30 -19.71
C LYS A 98 -8.05 5.61 -20.35
N LYS A 99 -8.31 5.60 -20.20
CA LYS A 99 -8.47 4.74 -20.62
C LYS A 99 -8.37 4.35 -21.44
N VAL A 100 -8.06 4.49 -21.22
CA VAL A 100 -8.00 3.94 -21.90
C VAL A 100 -7.78 3.55 -22.54
N SER A 101 -7.59 3.63 -22.30
CA SER A 101 -7.44 3.04 -22.90
C SER A 101 -7.41 2.54 -23.48
N ALA A 102 -7.40 2.58 -23.28
CA ALA A 102 -7.46 2.01 -23.79
C ALA A 102 -7.69 1.63 -24.38
N LYS A 103 -7.79 1.81 -24.24
CA LYS A 103 -8.01 1.42 -24.70
C LYS A 103 -8.14 1.12 -25.43
N LYS A 104 -8.06 1.29 -25.27
CA LYS A 104 -8.12 0.90 -25.83
C LYS A 104 -8.14 0.58 -26.30
#